data_fcbca8bfc33b40dd1d77da3113258351
#
_entry.id   fcbca8bfc33b40dd1d77da3113258351
#
_cell.length_a   1.000
_cell.length_b   1.000
_cell.length_c   1.000
_cell.angle_alpha   90.00
_cell.angle_beta   90.00
_cell.angle_gamma   90.00
#
_symmetry.space_group_name_H-M   'P 1'
#
loop_
_entity.id
_entity.type
_entity.pdbx_description
1 polymer ?
#
loop_
_entity_poly.entity_id
_entity_poly.type
_entity_poly.pdbx_seq_one_letter_code
_entity_poly.pdbx_strand_id
1 'polypeptide(L)'
;MVKTYGELLCAARKSHDPPMTAKELADLLDVKPPFITDIEKGRRLPSLDTQKKIKKLLVCDKYPASKFDDLAAESNPDCRIVAEDLSLALRRKPALRTLIRAITEQQLTTKEIELLAANIGGTGYDTK
;
A
#
# COMPACT_ATOMS: atom_id res chain seq x y z
N MET A 1 -15.46 3.70 -0.21
CA MET A 1 -14.35 2.89 0.29
C MET A 1 -13.27 2.74 -0.77
N VAL A 2 -12.03 2.92 -0.39
CA VAL A 2 -10.90 2.84 -1.32
C VAL A 2 -10.59 1.38 -1.64
N LYS A 3 -10.57 1.03 -2.92
CA LYS A 3 -10.33 -0.34 -3.37
C LYS A 3 -9.12 -0.48 -4.30
N THR A 4 -8.70 0.61 -4.94
CA THR A 4 -7.57 0.57 -5.86
C THR A 4 -6.55 1.62 -5.48
N TYR A 5 -5.34 1.47 -6.01
CA TYR A 5 -4.28 2.44 -5.77
C TYR A 5 -4.69 3.83 -6.24
N GLY A 6 -5.35 3.90 -7.41
CA GLY A 6 -5.81 5.17 -7.94
C GLY A 6 -6.82 5.85 -7.03
N GLU A 7 -7.76 5.07 -6.51
CA GLU A 7 -8.76 5.60 -5.56
C GLU A 7 -8.09 6.07 -4.28
N LEU A 8 -7.10 5.33 -3.80
CA LEU A 8 -6.34 5.72 -2.62
C LEU A 8 -5.60 7.03 -2.85
N LEU A 9 -4.94 7.16 -3.99
CA LEU A 9 -4.23 8.38 -4.33
C LEU A 9 -5.16 9.58 -4.34
N CYS A 10 -6.31 9.43 -4.98
CA CYS A 10 -7.31 10.50 -5.05
C CYS A 10 -7.80 10.88 -3.66
N ALA A 11 -8.16 9.90 -2.84
CA ALA A 11 -8.68 10.14 -1.50
C ALA A 11 -7.63 10.78 -0.60
N ALA A 12 -6.40 10.29 -0.64
CA ALA A 12 -5.33 10.83 0.18
C ALA A 12 -4.98 12.26 -0.22
N ARG A 13 -4.98 12.53 -1.52
CA ARG A 13 -4.72 13.88 -2.03
C ARG A 13 -5.77 14.86 -1.53
N LYS A 14 -7.03 14.47 -1.61
CA LYS A 14 -8.13 15.33 -1.17
C LYS A 14 -8.20 15.48 0.34
N SER A 15 -7.70 14.51 1.07
CA SER A 15 -7.69 14.53 2.54
C SER A 15 -6.45 15.20 3.11
N HIS A 16 -5.49 15.54 2.27
CA HIS A 16 -4.28 16.24 2.71
C HIS A 16 -4.66 17.60 3.29
N ASP A 17 -3.89 18.10 4.22
CA ASP A 17 -4.15 19.40 4.85
C ASP A 17 -2.99 20.36 4.52
N PRO A 18 -3.20 21.33 3.64
CA PRO A 18 -4.45 21.61 2.90
C PRO A 18 -4.68 20.62 1.75
N PRO A 19 -5.92 20.44 1.31
CA PRO A 19 -6.19 19.54 0.19
C PRO A 19 -5.40 19.95 -1.05
N MET A 20 -4.89 18.95 -1.76
CA MET A 20 -4.09 19.16 -2.96
C MET A 20 -4.91 18.94 -4.22
N THR A 21 -4.69 19.77 -5.24
CA THR A 21 -5.20 19.49 -6.57
C THR A 21 -4.27 18.50 -7.25
N ALA A 22 -4.76 17.87 -8.32
CA ALA A 22 -3.91 16.97 -9.11
C ALA A 22 -2.69 17.71 -9.66
N LYS A 23 -2.87 18.97 -10.04
CA LYS A 23 -1.76 19.78 -10.54
C LYS A 23 -0.71 20.03 -9.48
N GLU A 24 -1.14 20.34 -8.26
CA GLU A 24 -0.22 20.57 -7.15
C GLU A 24 0.58 19.31 -6.82
N LEU A 25 -0.09 18.18 -6.79
CA LEU A 25 0.60 16.92 -6.56
C LEU A 25 1.58 16.61 -7.69
N ALA A 26 1.17 16.85 -8.93
CA ALA A 26 2.06 16.63 -10.07
C ALA A 26 3.32 17.48 -9.98
N ASP A 27 3.17 18.74 -9.58
CA ASP A 27 4.31 19.63 -9.40
C ASP A 27 5.26 19.11 -8.34
N LEU A 28 4.73 18.61 -7.21
CA LEU A 28 5.54 18.08 -6.13
C LEU A 28 6.26 16.80 -6.52
N LEU A 29 5.66 16.00 -7.41
CA LEU A 29 6.25 14.76 -7.88
C LEU A 29 7.12 14.95 -9.13
N ASP A 30 7.17 16.16 -9.65
CA ASP A 30 7.90 16.49 -10.88
C ASP A 30 7.40 15.67 -12.07
N VAL A 31 6.09 15.60 -12.20
CA VAL A 31 5.43 14.91 -13.32
C VAL A 31 4.34 15.84 -13.88
N LYS A 32 3.78 15.46 -15.01
CA LYS A 32 2.72 16.25 -15.64
C LYS A 32 1.37 15.89 -15.05
N PRO A 33 0.42 16.85 -14.94
CA PRO A 33 -0.91 16.58 -14.38
C PRO A 33 -1.64 15.40 -15.00
N PRO A 34 -1.62 15.18 -16.34
CA PRO A 34 -2.26 14.00 -16.90
C PRO A 34 -1.77 12.68 -16.33
N PHE A 35 -0.51 12.61 -15.90
CA PHE A 35 0.04 11.42 -15.28
C PHE A 35 -0.71 11.08 -13.99
N ILE A 36 -0.99 12.09 -13.17
CA ILE A 36 -1.75 11.91 -11.94
C ILE A 36 -3.17 11.42 -12.26
N THR A 37 -3.81 12.05 -13.24
CA THR A 37 -5.15 11.65 -13.66
C THR A 37 -5.18 10.19 -14.12
N ASP A 38 -4.19 9.77 -14.88
CA ASP A 38 -4.12 8.39 -15.35
C ASP A 38 -3.97 7.39 -14.20
N ILE A 39 -3.17 7.74 -13.19
CA ILE A 39 -3.03 6.89 -12.01
C ILE A 39 -4.36 6.78 -11.28
N GLU A 40 -5.03 7.92 -11.06
CA GLU A 40 -6.28 7.95 -10.31
C GLU A 40 -7.40 7.18 -11.02
N LYS A 41 -7.36 7.15 -12.35
CA LYS A 41 -8.35 6.41 -13.14
C LYS A 41 -7.98 4.94 -13.37
N GLY A 42 -6.87 4.50 -12.81
CA GLY A 42 -6.45 3.11 -12.94
C GLY A 42 -5.80 2.75 -14.26
N ARG A 43 -5.46 3.73 -15.07
CA ARG A 43 -4.81 3.48 -16.37
C ARG A 43 -3.33 3.21 -16.26
N ARG A 44 -2.73 3.59 -15.12
CA ARG A 44 -1.29 3.53 -14.94
C ARG A 44 -0.96 3.32 -13.47
N LEU A 45 0.08 2.53 -13.21
CA LEU A 45 0.64 2.40 -11.89
C LEU A 45 2.00 3.10 -11.90
N PRO A 46 2.29 3.99 -10.93
CA PRO A 46 3.58 4.68 -10.92
C PRO A 46 4.72 3.73 -10.59
N SER A 47 5.94 4.13 -10.97
CA SER A 47 7.15 3.39 -10.63
C SER A 47 7.33 3.36 -9.11
N LEU A 48 8.19 2.45 -8.64
CA LEU A 48 8.48 2.35 -7.20
C LEU A 48 9.04 3.66 -6.64
N ASP A 49 9.88 4.35 -7.41
CA ASP A 49 10.42 5.64 -6.96
C ASP A 49 9.32 6.67 -6.78
N THR A 50 8.39 6.74 -7.72
CA THR A 50 7.26 7.65 -7.63
C THR A 50 6.34 7.26 -6.48
N GLN A 51 6.11 5.96 -6.27
CA GLN A 51 5.33 5.46 -5.15
C GLN A 51 5.93 5.89 -3.81
N LYS A 52 7.25 5.84 -3.70
CA LYS A 52 7.94 6.29 -2.48
C LYS A 52 7.72 7.77 -2.22
N LYS A 53 7.78 8.58 -3.27
CA LYS A 53 7.53 10.01 -3.15
C LYS A 53 6.09 10.29 -2.75
N ILE A 54 5.14 9.55 -3.32
CA ILE A 54 3.73 9.69 -2.99
C ILE A 54 3.49 9.36 -1.51
N LYS A 55 4.07 8.26 -1.02
CA LYS A 55 3.94 7.91 0.39
C LYS A 55 4.49 9.00 1.30
N LYS A 56 5.63 9.55 0.94
CA LYS A 56 6.27 10.59 1.72
C LYS A 56 5.38 11.81 1.87
N LEU A 57 4.61 12.12 0.84
CA LEU A 57 3.75 13.31 0.81
C LEU A 57 2.37 13.07 1.42
N LEU A 58 1.82 11.88 1.24
CA LEU A 58 0.39 11.64 1.48
C LEU A 58 0.07 10.68 2.61
N VAL A 59 1.05 9.97 3.16
CA VAL A 59 0.80 9.06 4.27
C VAL A 59 0.26 9.81 5.48
N CYS A 60 -0.79 9.28 6.07
CA CYS A 60 -1.40 9.84 7.27
C CYS A 60 -2.09 8.71 8.03
N ASP A 61 -2.65 9.03 9.19
CA ASP A 61 -3.30 8.01 10.03
C ASP A 61 -4.41 7.28 9.30
N LYS A 62 -5.19 7.98 8.49
CA LYS A 62 -6.28 7.38 7.74
C LYS A 62 -5.78 6.53 6.56
N TYR A 63 -4.65 6.93 5.98
CA TYR A 63 -4.07 6.24 4.84
C TYR A 63 -2.60 5.93 5.14
N PRO A 64 -2.35 4.83 5.87
CA PRO A 64 -0.97 4.47 6.26
C PRO A 64 -0.16 3.93 5.09
N ALA A 65 1.15 3.92 5.26
CA ALA A 65 2.07 3.45 4.22
C ALA A 65 1.76 2.02 3.75
N SER A 66 1.37 1.14 4.68
CA SER A 66 1.06 -0.25 4.33
C SER A 66 -0.12 -0.32 3.35
N LYS A 67 -1.10 0.56 3.47
CA LYS A 67 -2.23 0.58 2.55
C LYS A 67 -1.79 0.97 1.14
N PHE A 68 -0.89 1.94 1.02
CA PHE A 68 -0.31 2.30 -0.28
C PHE A 68 0.42 1.12 -0.90
N ASP A 69 1.25 0.44 -0.10
CA ASP A 69 2.03 -0.69 -0.59
C ASP A 69 1.16 -1.85 -1.02
N ASP A 70 0.14 -2.18 -0.22
CA ASP A 70 -0.75 -3.30 -0.51
C ASP A 70 -1.54 -3.06 -1.79
N LEU A 71 -2.13 -1.87 -1.93
CA LEU A 71 -2.91 -1.57 -3.12
C LEU A 71 -2.05 -1.46 -4.37
N ALA A 72 -0.82 -0.96 -4.23
CA ALA A 72 0.11 -0.93 -5.35
C ALA A 72 0.44 -2.35 -5.83
N ALA A 73 0.66 -3.27 -4.89
CA ALA A 73 0.94 -4.66 -5.24
C ALA A 73 -0.24 -5.31 -5.92
N GLU A 74 -1.45 -5.08 -5.41
CA GLU A 74 -2.67 -5.63 -6.01
C GLU A 74 -2.94 -5.08 -7.40
N SER A 75 -2.51 -3.85 -7.66
CA SER A 75 -2.72 -3.20 -8.95
C SER A 75 -1.65 -3.51 -9.97
N ASN A 76 -0.61 -4.25 -9.58
CA ASN A 76 0.51 -4.54 -10.45
C ASN A 76 0.09 -5.51 -11.56
N PRO A 77 0.24 -5.14 -12.85
CA PRO A 77 -0.16 -6.01 -13.95
C PRO A 77 0.67 -7.30 -14.05
N ASP A 78 1.82 -7.35 -13.39
CA ASP A 78 2.64 -8.56 -13.34
C ASP A 78 2.12 -9.57 -12.32
N CYS A 79 0.95 -9.32 -11.76
CA CYS A 79 0.28 -10.20 -10.82
C CYS A 79 1.06 -10.44 -9.53
N ARG A 80 1.85 -9.46 -9.13
CA ARG A 80 2.52 -9.50 -7.83
C ARG A 80 1.55 -8.96 -6.79
N ILE A 81 1.05 -9.81 -5.95
CA ILE A 81 0.09 -9.40 -4.93
C ILE A 81 0.72 -9.22 -3.55
N VAL A 82 2.04 -9.37 -3.46
CA VAL A 82 2.75 -9.14 -2.21
C VAL A 82 3.40 -7.77 -2.27
N ALA A 83 3.08 -6.92 -1.28
CA ALA A 83 3.65 -5.58 -1.18
C ALA A 83 5.18 -5.65 -1.07
N GLU A 84 5.85 -4.59 -1.50
CA GLU A 84 7.31 -4.60 -1.55
C GLU A 84 7.94 -4.77 -0.16
N ASP A 85 7.37 -4.13 0.85
CA ASP A 85 7.90 -4.24 2.22
C ASP A 85 7.84 -5.69 2.71
N LEU A 86 6.79 -6.42 2.35
CA LEU A 86 6.67 -7.83 2.71
C LEU A 86 7.63 -8.69 1.91
N SER A 87 7.83 -8.37 0.64
CA SER A 87 8.81 -9.09 -0.19
C SER A 87 10.21 -8.95 0.38
N LEU A 88 10.57 -7.75 0.82
CA LEU A 88 11.86 -7.51 1.43
C LEU A 88 11.99 -8.26 2.76
N ALA A 89 10.93 -8.27 3.57
CA ALA A 89 10.94 -8.99 4.84
C ALA A 89 11.14 -10.49 4.61
N LEU A 90 10.47 -11.06 3.61
CA LEU A 90 10.61 -12.46 3.27
C LEU A 90 12.03 -12.79 2.79
N ARG A 91 12.66 -11.85 2.09
CA ARG A 91 14.04 -12.02 1.64
C ARG A 91 15.02 -12.01 2.80
N ARG A 92 14.78 -11.12 3.78
CA ARG A 92 15.67 -10.98 4.94
C ARG A 92 15.51 -12.10 5.97
N LYS A 93 14.29 -12.61 6.10
CA LYS A 93 13.96 -13.68 7.05
C LYS A 93 13.26 -14.82 6.34
N PRO A 94 14.00 -15.74 5.72
CA PRO A 94 13.38 -16.85 4.98
C PRO A 94 12.44 -17.71 5.83
N ALA A 95 12.63 -17.73 7.16
CA ALA A 95 11.72 -18.48 8.04
C ALA A 95 10.28 -17.98 7.96
N LEU A 96 10.06 -16.73 7.53
CA LEU A 96 8.72 -16.21 7.31
C LEU A 96 7.97 -17.00 6.24
N ARG A 97 8.70 -17.53 5.26
CA ARG A 97 8.09 -18.36 4.21
C ARG A 97 7.47 -19.63 4.80
N THR A 98 8.18 -20.23 5.75
CA THR A 98 7.69 -21.43 6.44
C THR A 98 6.40 -21.10 7.20
N LEU A 99 6.37 -19.98 7.88
CA LEU A 99 5.18 -19.55 8.62
C LEU A 99 3.99 -19.34 7.69
N ILE A 100 4.21 -18.65 6.58
CA ILE A 100 3.14 -18.38 5.63
C ILE A 100 2.60 -19.68 5.04
N ARG A 101 3.48 -20.62 4.68
CA ARG A 101 3.05 -21.91 4.14
C ARG A 101 2.24 -22.71 5.16
N ALA A 102 2.69 -22.70 6.43
CA ALA A 102 1.98 -23.40 7.49
C ALA A 102 0.57 -22.84 7.67
N ILE A 103 0.43 -21.53 7.66
CA ILE A 103 -0.87 -20.87 7.77
C ILE A 103 -1.76 -21.25 6.59
N THR A 104 -1.20 -21.25 5.38
CA THR A 104 -1.94 -21.58 4.18
C THR A 104 -2.39 -23.02 4.17
N GLU A 105 -1.52 -23.95 4.61
CA GLU A 105 -1.83 -25.37 4.65
C GLU A 105 -2.94 -25.69 5.65
N GLN A 106 -3.03 -24.92 6.72
CA GLN A 106 -4.09 -25.12 7.72
C GLN A 106 -5.44 -24.58 7.26
N GLN A 107 -5.46 -23.88 6.13
CA GLN A 107 -6.69 -23.32 5.56
C GLN A 107 -7.47 -22.45 6.55
N LEU A 108 -6.74 -21.61 7.26
CA LEU A 108 -7.35 -20.69 8.23
C LEU A 108 -8.25 -19.68 7.53
N THR A 109 -9.35 -19.34 8.19
CA THR A 109 -10.21 -18.28 7.68
C THR A 109 -9.54 -16.91 7.87
N THR A 110 -10.04 -15.92 7.16
CA THR A 110 -9.53 -14.56 7.29
C THR A 110 -9.57 -14.09 8.75
N LYS A 111 -10.69 -14.39 9.44
CA LYS A 111 -10.86 -14.00 10.83
C LYS A 111 -9.82 -14.67 11.74
N GLU A 112 -9.56 -15.95 11.50
CA GLU A 112 -8.57 -16.69 12.27
C GLU A 112 -7.17 -16.12 12.05
N ILE A 113 -6.85 -15.75 10.81
CA ILE A 113 -5.56 -15.15 10.49
C ILE A 113 -5.41 -13.80 11.19
N GLU A 114 -6.47 -12.99 11.20
CA GLU A 114 -6.47 -11.71 11.87
C GLU A 114 -6.26 -11.84 13.37
N LEU A 115 -6.91 -12.83 13.99
CA LEU A 115 -6.74 -13.10 15.40
C LEU A 115 -5.32 -13.55 15.73
N LEU A 116 -4.74 -14.38 14.86
CA LEU A 116 -3.36 -14.83 15.05
C LEU A 116 -2.40 -13.66 14.94
N ALA A 117 -2.60 -12.78 13.98
CA ALA A 117 -1.78 -11.59 13.84
C ALA A 117 -1.86 -10.70 15.09
N ALA A 118 -3.07 -10.53 15.63
CA ALA A 118 -3.27 -9.73 16.84
C ALA A 118 -2.54 -10.36 18.04
N ASN A 119 -2.55 -11.68 18.12
CA ASN A 119 -1.84 -12.37 19.21
C ASN A 119 -0.32 -12.22 19.12
N ILE A 120 0.23 -12.27 17.91
CA ILE A 120 1.68 -12.17 17.71
C ILE A 120 2.16 -10.75 17.97
N GLY A 121 1.55 -9.78 17.31
CA GLY A 121 1.93 -8.39 17.44
C GLY A 121 1.27 -7.72 18.62
N GLY A 122 0.28 -8.40 19.16
CA GLY A 122 -0.63 -7.76 20.05
C GLY A 122 -1.17 -6.56 19.32
N THR A 123 -1.18 -5.44 19.98
CA THR A 123 -1.49 -4.19 19.34
C THR A 123 -0.22 -3.39 19.09
N GLY A 124 0.90 -4.10 19.12
CA GLY A 124 2.19 -3.45 19.04
C GLY A 124 2.36 -2.59 17.81
N TYR A 125 1.91 -3.06 16.68
CA TYR A 125 2.02 -2.27 15.47
C TYR A 125 1.08 -1.07 15.47
N ASP A 126 0.04 -1.09 16.28
CA ASP A 126 -0.85 0.05 16.46
C ASP A 126 -0.20 1.12 17.30
N THR A 127 0.62 0.71 18.23
CA THR A 127 1.16 1.60 19.24
C THR A 127 2.54 2.12 18.88
N LYS A 128 3.05 1.70 17.77
CA LYS A 128 4.39 2.09 17.36
C LYS A 128 4.41 3.28 16.47
#